data_1d98f50e43a114ee9a74a3c1c6d71d47
#
_entry.id   1d98f50e43a114ee9a74a3c1c6d71d47
#
_cell.length_a   1.000
_cell.length_b   1.000
_cell.length_c   1.000
_cell.angle_alpha   90.00
_cell.angle_beta   90.00
_cell.angle_gamma   90.00
#
_symmetry.space_group_name_H-M   'P 1'
#
loop_
_entity.id
_entity.type
_entity.pdbx_description
1 polymer ?
#
loop_
_entity_poly.entity_id
_entity_poly.type
_entity_poly.pdbx_seq_one_letter_code
_entity_poly.pdbx_strand_id
1 'polypeptide(L)'
;MKYILVIGDGMADEPVPELGGLTPLEYAKKPFIDELAAKGEVGNVLNVPDNLPAGSDTAIMSIFGCDPNLYYTGRAPLEAAATGIKLNPGDVAYRCNMVTLESGDLPFEEKRILSHSAGSIDGAVSDEIITELFSDPEFAAVAAKAGMTVNLGHSFRHIAVQSQADIKGISLIPPHDHLGEKIGPLLPTGCKNADTLRELMVKANELLERSPINAKLVADGKMPANGIWFWAEGTAVKLPDFVSKNHHTGAVVSAVPLCHGIAALVGLGIVCPEGATGEIDTNYENKMQATLDILEDNDLSLIHISEPTRRTPNSY
;
A
#
# COMPACT_ATOMS: atom_id res chain seq x y z
N MET A 1 13.98 22.97 20.48
CA MET A 1 12.72 23.51 19.89
C MET A 1 11.87 22.31 19.54
N LYS A 2 10.55 22.36 19.75
CA LYS A 2 9.66 21.25 19.39
C LYS A 2 8.93 21.60 18.09
N TYR A 3 8.77 20.61 17.22
CA TYR A 3 8.16 20.76 15.91
C TYR A 3 6.93 19.82 15.79
N ILE A 4 5.87 20.31 15.19
CA ILE A 4 4.72 19.49 14.79
C ILE A 4 4.55 19.66 13.28
N LEU A 5 4.63 18.57 12.55
CA LEU A 5 4.32 18.53 11.12
C LEU A 5 2.97 17.86 10.92
N VAL A 6 1.98 18.61 10.47
CA VAL A 6 0.62 18.12 10.22
C VAL A 6 0.44 17.87 8.73
N ILE A 7 0.16 16.63 8.35
CA ILE A 7 -0.17 16.25 6.97
C ILE A 7 -1.68 16.10 6.87
N GLY A 8 -2.34 17.06 6.22
CA GLY A 8 -3.75 16.99 5.83
C GLY A 8 -3.87 16.37 4.45
N ASP A 9 -3.68 15.05 4.36
CA ASP A 9 -3.74 14.35 3.08
C ASP A 9 -5.18 14.39 2.52
N GLY A 10 -5.33 14.68 1.23
CA GLY A 10 -6.61 14.81 0.58
C GLY A 10 -7.44 16.06 0.93
N MET A 11 -6.87 17.04 1.65
CA MET A 11 -7.57 18.30 1.97
C MET A 11 -7.69 19.24 0.76
N ALA A 12 -6.78 19.16 -0.18
CA ALA A 12 -6.83 19.94 -1.41
C ALA A 12 -7.80 19.31 -2.43
N ASP A 13 -8.65 20.12 -3.04
CA ASP A 13 -9.59 19.67 -4.07
C ASP A 13 -9.96 20.83 -5.00
N GLU A 14 -10.64 20.51 -6.09
CA GLU A 14 -11.15 21.49 -7.06
C GLU A 14 -12.40 22.22 -6.52
N PRO A 15 -12.73 23.40 -7.06
CA PRO A 15 -13.95 24.10 -6.73
C PRO A 15 -15.21 23.25 -7.02
N VAL A 16 -16.12 23.17 -6.03
CA VAL A 16 -17.34 22.36 -6.10
C VAL A 16 -18.54 23.28 -6.34
N PRO A 17 -19.32 23.08 -7.43
CA PRO A 17 -20.48 23.93 -7.76
C PRO A 17 -21.51 24.00 -6.62
N GLU A 18 -21.76 22.88 -5.94
CA GLU A 18 -22.72 22.78 -4.82
C GLU A 18 -22.26 23.57 -3.59
N LEU A 19 -20.98 23.90 -3.48
CA LEU A 19 -20.40 24.77 -2.44
C LEU A 19 -20.28 26.23 -2.89
N GLY A 20 -20.99 26.61 -3.97
CA GLY A 20 -20.95 27.97 -4.51
C GLY A 20 -19.66 28.27 -5.28
N GLY A 21 -18.98 27.26 -5.80
CA GLY A 21 -17.72 27.39 -6.53
C GLY A 21 -16.49 27.53 -5.61
N LEU A 22 -16.63 27.22 -4.34
CA LEU A 22 -15.51 27.14 -3.39
C LEU A 22 -14.95 25.73 -3.35
N THR A 23 -13.65 25.60 -3.02
CA THR A 23 -13.06 24.33 -2.67
C THR A 23 -13.59 23.86 -1.31
N PRO A 24 -13.56 22.54 -0.99
CA PRO A 24 -13.92 22.05 0.33
C PRO A 24 -13.15 22.75 1.46
N LEU A 25 -11.87 23.02 1.25
CA LEU A 25 -11.03 23.71 2.23
C LEU A 25 -11.44 25.17 2.45
N GLU A 26 -11.82 25.90 1.39
CA GLU A 26 -12.34 27.26 1.50
C GLU A 26 -13.71 27.31 2.20
N TYR A 27 -14.56 26.31 1.95
CA TYR A 27 -15.89 26.22 2.53
C TYR A 27 -15.87 25.80 4.01
N ALA A 28 -14.89 25.00 4.42
CA ALA A 28 -14.79 24.45 5.78
C ALA A 28 -14.54 25.56 6.83
N LYS A 29 -15.20 25.43 7.98
CA LYS A 29 -14.93 26.27 9.15
C LYS A 29 -13.67 25.81 9.85
N LYS A 30 -12.57 26.52 9.70
CA LYS A 30 -11.24 26.18 10.23
C LYS A 30 -10.53 27.38 10.87
N PRO A 31 -11.14 28.03 11.89
CA PRO A 31 -10.66 29.31 12.40
C PRO A 31 -9.22 29.25 12.93
N PHE A 32 -8.80 28.14 13.53
CA PHE A 32 -7.42 27.99 14.03
C PHE A 32 -6.40 27.85 12.91
N ILE A 33 -6.71 27.11 11.84
CA ILE A 33 -5.83 27.00 10.69
C ILE A 33 -5.73 28.34 9.97
N ASP A 34 -6.84 29.08 9.82
CA ASP A 34 -6.87 30.41 9.23
C ASP A 34 -6.05 31.42 10.04
N GLU A 35 -6.13 31.36 11.38
CA GLU A 35 -5.31 32.20 12.25
C GLU A 35 -3.82 31.89 12.13
N LEU A 36 -3.44 30.60 12.09
CA LEU A 36 -2.04 30.19 11.92
C LEU A 36 -1.51 30.61 10.57
N ALA A 37 -2.28 30.43 9.49
CA ALA A 37 -1.91 30.85 8.14
C ALA A 37 -1.70 32.39 8.05
N ALA A 38 -2.53 33.17 8.75
CA ALA A 38 -2.40 34.63 8.79
C ALA A 38 -1.15 35.12 9.55
N LYS A 39 -0.64 34.33 10.49
CA LYS A 39 0.54 34.65 11.31
C LYS A 39 1.83 34.00 10.79
N GLY A 40 1.71 32.96 9.98
CA GLY A 40 2.81 32.18 9.44
C GLY A 40 3.17 32.56 8.02
N GLU A 41 3.97 31.68 7.41
CA GLU A 41 4.31 31.73 5.99
C GLU A 41 3.51 30.65 5.24
N VAL A 42 2.98 31.00 4.08
CA VAL A 42 2.24 30.09 3.19
C VAL A 42 2.98 29.99 1.86
N GLY A 43 3.15 28.78 1.38
CA GLY A 43 3.85 28.53 0.12
C GLY A 43 3.42 27.22 -0.54
N ASN A 44 3.85 27.03 -1.78
CA ASN A 44 3.66 25.79 -2.53
C ASN A 44 4.92 24.95 -2.45
N VAL A 45 4.74 23.64 -2.24
CA VAL A 45 5.81 22.66 -2.21
C VAL A 45 5.53 21.58 -3.25
N LEU A 46 6.49 21.28 -4.11
CA LEU A 46 6.41 20.16 -5.05
C LEU A 46 6.84 18.88 -4.33
N ASN A 47 5.86 18.07 -3.95
CA ASN A 47 6.11 16.82 -3.22
C ASN A 47 6.33 15.61 -4.14
N VAL A 48 5.80 15.66 -5.36
CA VAL A 48 5.90 14.56 -6.32
C VAL A 48 6.70 15.04 -7.51
N PRO A 49 7.85 14.41 -7.83
CA PRO A 49 8.59 14.70 -9.05
C PRO A 49 7.77 14.35 -10.31
N ASP A 50 7.88 15.17 -11.36
CA ASP A 50 7.11 15.03 -12.61
C ASP A 50 7.33 13.69 -13.33
N ASN A 51 8.45 13.04 -13.09
CA ASN A 51 8.85 11.78 -13.72
C ASN A 51 8.42 10.54 -12.92
N LEU A 52 7.76 10.71 -11.77
CA LEU A 52 7.28 9.62 -10.94
C LEU A 52 5.74 9.62 -10.87
N PRO A 53 5.13 8.46 -10.64
CA PRO A 53 3.69 8.38 -10.45
C PRO A 53 3.24 9.26 -9.27
N ALA A 54 2.18 10.03 -9.47
CA ALA A 54 1.56 10.78 -8.39
C ALA A 54 0.89 9.81 -7.41
N GLY A 55 1.38 9.79 -6.17
CA GLY A 55 0.88 8.91 -5.12
C GLY A 55 1.36 9.33 -3.74
N SER A 56 0.64 8.87 -2.72
CA SER A 56 1.01 9.15 -1.33
C SER A 56 2.40 8.59 -0.96
N ASP A 57 2.87 7.54 -1.61
CA ASP A 57 4.19 6.96 -1.41
C ASP A 57 5.32 7.92 -1.78
N THR A 58 5.29 8.50 -2.97
CA THR A 58 6.27 9.47 -3.42
C THR A 58 6.15 10.80 -2.67
N ALA A 59 4.91 11.28 -2.44
CA ALA A 59 4.66 12.52 -1.73
C ALA A 59 5.14 12.47 -0.27
N ILE A 60 4.77 11.43 0.48
CA ILE A 60 5.16 11.26 1.89
C ILE A 60 6.66 11.04 2.00
N MET A 61 7.28 10.27 1.10
CA MET A 61 8.74 10.12 1.06
C MET A 61 9.44 11.47 0.93
N SER A 62 8.96 12.35 0.05
CA SER A 62 9.49 13.73 -0.11
C SER A 62 9.32 14.55 1.17
N ILE A 63 8.14 14.47 1.83
CA ILE A 63 7.85 15.18 3.08
C ILE A 63 8.79 14.72 4.20
N PHE A 64 9.17 13.44 4.25
CA PHE A 64 10.18 12.92 5.18
C PHE A 64 11.61 13.30 4.79
N GLY A 65 11.79 14.08 3.74
CA GLY A 65 13.08 14.58 3.27
C GLY A 65 13.89 13.54 2.50
N CYS A 66 13.27 12.50 1.98
CA CYS A 66 13.88 11.50 1.13
C CYS A 66 13.50 11.75 -0.32
N ASP A 67 14.44 12.10 -1.18
CA ASP A 67 14.19 12.33 -2.60
C ASP A 67 13.69 11.05 -3.29
N PRO A 68 12.43 11.01 -3.77
CA PRO A 68 11.91 9.81 -4.43
C PRO A 68 12.67 9.40 -5.68
N ASN A 69 13.30 10.34 -6.40
CA ASN A 69 14.13 10.00 -7.56
C ASN A 69 15.35 9.15 -7.20
N LEU A 70 15.82 9.24 -5.96
CA LEU A 70 16.99 8.48 -5.49
C LEU A 70 16.59 7.19 -4.77
N TYR A 71 15.45 7.19 -4.09
CA TYR A 71 15.12 6.14 -3.14
C TYR A 71 13.85 5.35 -3.44
N TYR A 72 12.95 5.87 -4.31
CA TYR A 72 11.72 5.14 -4.62
C TYR A 72 12.01 3.99 -5.58
N THR A 73 11.79 2.78 -5.11
CA THR A 73 11.94 1.55 -5.90
C THR A 73 10.63 0.86 -6.20
N GLY A 74 9.54 1.33 -5.57
CA GLY A 74 8.20 0.77 -5.65
C GLY A 74 7.48 0.81 -4.31
N ARG A 75 6.19 0.51 -4.32
CA ARG A 75 5.32 0.63 -3.14
C ARG A 75 5.44 -0.56 -2.17
N ALA A 76 5.55 -1.78 -2.68
CA ALA A 76 5.57 -2.97 -1.85
C ALA A 76 6.72 -3.02 -0.82
N PRO A 77 7.94 -2.55 -1.09
CA PRO A 77 9.01 -2.48 -0.09
C PRO A 77 8.68 -1.56 1.09
N LEU A 78 7.95 -0.47 0.85
CA LEU A 78 7.51 0.44 1.91
C LEU A 78 6.45 -0.22 2.81
N GLU A 79 5.51 -0.94 2.21
CA GLU A 79 4.49 -1.70 2.95
C GLU A 79 5.10 -2.92 3.68
N ALA A 80 6.10 -3.57 3.10
CA ALA A 80 6.87 -4.61 3.77
C ALA A 80 7.55 -4.07 5.06
N ALA A 81 8.17 -2.90 4.97
CA ALA A 81 8.78 -2.26 6.13
C ALA A 81 7.75 -1.92 7.22
N ALA A 82 6.52 -1.53 6.84
CA ALA A 82 5.42 -1.25 7.77
C ALA A 82 5.04 -2.45 8.64
N THR A 83 5.19 -3.66 8.11
CA THR A 83 4.89 -4.93 8.80
C THR A 83 6.12 -5.58 9.44
N GLY A 84 7.26 -4.89 9.44
CA GLY A 84 8.50 -5.38 9.99
C GLY A 84 9.24 -6.41 9.11
N ILE A 85 8.80 -6.62 7.88
CA ILE A 85 9.48 -7.48 6.91
C ILE A 85 10.78 -6.80 6.49
N LYS A 86 11.90 -7.47 6.71
CA LYS A 86 13.22 -7.00 6.30
C LYS A 86 13.60 -7.60 4.96
N LEU A 87 13.83 -6.75 3.99
CA LEU A 87 14.32 -7.14 2.67
C LEU A 87 15.86 -7.07 2.66
N ASN A 88 16.52 -8.12 2.18
CA ASN A 88 17.95 -8.10 1.93
C ASN A 88 18.26 -7.43 0.58
N PRO A 89 19.47 -6.93 0.36
CA PRO A 89 19.88 -6.43 -0.95
C PRO A 89 19.65 -7.48 -2.04
N GLY A 90 18.94 -7.10 -3.10
CA GLY A 90 18.56 -7.98 -4.20
C GLY A 90 17.19 -8.67 -4.02
N ASP A 91 16.57 -8.57 -2.85
CA ASP A 91 15.20 -9.05 -2.67
C ASP A 91 14.21 -8.07 -3.31
N VAL A 92 13.12 -8.64 -3.82
CA VAL A 92 12.00 -7.90 -4.41
C VAL A 92 10.74 -8.20 -3.60
N ALA A 93 10.05 -7.14 -3.22
CA ALA A 93 8.71 -7.25 -2.64
C ALA A 93 7.63 -6.98 -3.70
N TYR A 94 6.53 -7.69 -3.60
CA TYR A 94 5.32 -7.50 -4.40
C TYR A 94 4.12 -7.41 -3.47
N ARG A 95 3.13 -6.61 -3.83
CA ARG A 95 1.78 -6.87 -3.34
C ARG A 95 1.31 -8.18 -3.94
N CYS A 96 0.73 -9.03 -3.12
CA CYS A 96 0.10 -10.29 -3.51
C CYS A 96 -1.36 -10.25 -3.08
N ASN A 97 -2.24 -9.86 -4.01
CA ASN A 97 -3.66 -9.83 -3.73
C ASN A 97 -4.27 -11.22 -3.92
N MET A 98 -5.18 -11.59 -3.02
CA MET A 98 -6.16 -12.63 -3.29
C MET A 98 -7.23 -12.05 -4.22
N VAL A 99 -7.44 -12.70 -5.36
CA VAL A 99 -8.38 -12.22 -6.39
C VAL A 99 -9.42 -13.30 -6.73
N THR A 100 -10.55 -12.84 -7.30
CA THR A 100 -11.50 -13.75 -7.94
C THR A 100 -11.31 -13.67 -9.45
N LEU A 101 -10.97 -14.80 -10.04
CA LEU A 101 -10.95 -15.02 -11.48
C LEU A 101 -12.20 -15.80 -11.90
N GLU A 102 -12.57 -15.68 -13.17
CA GLU A 102 -13.64 -16.47 -13.77
C GLU A 102 -13.34 -17.96 -13.58
N SER A 103 -14.26 -18.69 -12.97
CA SER A 103 -14.15 -20.14 -12.74
C SER A 103 -14.55 -20.93 -13.98
N GLY A 104 -14.07 -22.16 -14.07
CA GLY A 104 -14.41 -23.08 -15.14
C GLY A 104 -13.20 -23.49 -16.00
N ASP A 105 -13.46 -24.36 -16.95
CA ASP A 105 -12.45 -25.01 -17.79
C ASP A 105 -12.04 -24.12 -18.99
N LEU A 106 -11.53 -22.94 -18.66
CA LEU A 106 -10.98 -21.97 -19.62
C LEU A 106 -9.45 -21.95 -19.50
N PRO A 107 -8.73 -21.72 -20.61
CA PRO A 107 -7.32 -21.37 -20.54
C PRO A 107 -7.11 -20.17 -19.59
N PHE A 108 -6.05 -20.21 -18.80
CA PHE A 108 -5.82 -19.19 -17.76
C PHE A 108 -5.89 -17.76 -18.31
N GLU A 109 -5.29 -17.52 -19.46
CA GLU A 109 -5.23 -16.20 -20.12
C GLU A 109 -6.60 -15.72 -20.64
N GLU A 110 -7.55 -16.63 -20.84
CA GLU A 110 -8.90 -16.31 -21.30
C GLU A 110 -9.87 -15.98 -20.17
N LYS A 111 -9.51 -16.32 -18.92
CA LYS A 111 -10.30 -15.99 -17.73
C LYS A 111 -10.40 -14.49 -17.56
N ARG A 112 -11.47 -14.05 -16.87
CA ARG A 112 -11.67 -12.63 -16.50
C ARG A 112 -11.37 -12.40 -15.04
N ILE A 113 -10.88 -11.20 -14.71
CA ILE A 113 -10.77 -10.78 -13.32
C ILE A 113 -12.11 -10.23 -12.84
N LEU A 114 -12.73 -10.90 -11.86
CA LEU A 114 -14.06 -10.54 -11.34
C LEU A 114 -13.99 -9.69 -10.09
N SER A 115 -12.95 -9.88 -9.28
CA SER A 115 -12.69 -9.06 -8.09
C SER A 115 -11.20 -9.01 -7.78
N HIS A 116 -10.69 -7.81 -7.53
CA HIS A 116 -9.30 -7.58 -7.10
C HIS A 116 -9.08 -7.88 -5.61
N SER A 117 -10.15 -8.17 -4.88
CA SER A 117 -10.17 -8.35 -3.41
C SER A 117 -10.90 -9.61 -2.96
N ALA A 118 -11.16 -10.54 -3.90
CA ALA A 118 -12.00 -11.73 -3.64
C ALA A 118 -13.33 -11.38 -2.92
N GLY A 119 -14.02 -10.32 -3.42
CA GLY A 119 -15.26 -9.84 -2.82
C GLY A 119 -15.07 -9.17 -1.45
N SER A 120 -13.94 -8.53 -1.21
CA SER A 120 -13.52 -8.00 0.11
C SER A 120 -13.49 -9.10 1.17
N ILE A 121 -12.79 -10.19 0.84
CA ILE A 121 -12.68 -11.37 1.68
C ILE A 121 -12.25 -11.02 3.12
N ASP A 122 -12.81 -11.74 4.09
CA ASP A 122 -12.38 -11.65 5.49
C ASP A 122 -10.91 -12.01 5.65
N GLY A 123 -10.19 -11.23 6.46
CA GLY A 123 -8.75 -11.36 6.62
C GLY A 123 -8.31 -12.73 7.13
N ALA A 124 -9.01 -13.29 8.11
CA ALA A 124 -8.66 -14.61 8.66
C ALA A 124 -8.84 -15.72 7.61
N VAL A 125 -9.89 -15.62 6.79
CA VAL A 125 -10.13 -16.57 5.69
C VAL A 125 -9.08 -16.40 4.59
N SER A 126 -8.70 -15.18 4.27
CA SER A 126 -7.62 -14.88 3.31
C SER A 126 -6.28 -15.46 3.77
N ASP A 127 -5.95 -15.26 5.05
CA ASP A 127 -4.73 -15.79 5.67
C ASP A 127 -4.70 -17.33 5.65
N GLU A 128 -5.84 -17.98 5.90
CA GLU A 128 -5.96 -19.44 5.83
C GLU A 128 -5.71 -19.94 4.40
N ILE A 129 -6.35 -19.35 3.40
CA ILE A 129 -6.23 -19.76 1.99
C ILE A 129 -4.78 -19.58 1.49
N ILE A 130 -4.17 -18.43 1.72
CA ILE A 130 -2.80 -18.18 1.23
C ILE A 130 -1.77 -19.05 1.95
N THR A 131 -1.97 -19.34 3.26
CA THR A 131 -1.12 -20.25 4.02
C THR A 131 -1.24 -21.67 3.52
N GLU A 132 -2.46 -22.15 3.27
CA GLU A 132 -2.71 -23.47 2.68
C GLU A 132 -2.05 -23.58 1.31
N LEU A 133 -2.20 -22.56 0.43
CA LEU A 133 -1.59 -22.53 -0.89
C LEU A 133 -0.05 -22.66 -0.81
N PHE A 134 0.61 -21.86 0.02
CA PHE A 134 2.08 -21.90 0.14
C PHE A 134 2.60 -23.14 0.88
N SER A 135 1.73 -23.86 1.59
CA SER A 135 2.03 -25.14 2.24
C SER A 135 1.71 -26.36 1.35
N ASP A 136 0.96 -26.19 0.27
CA ASP A 136 0.71 -27.24 -0.69
C ASP A 136 2.02 -27.69 -1.36
N PRO A 137 2.34 -29.01 -1.39
CA PRO A 137 3.61 -29.50 -1.92
C PRO A 137 3.88 -29.11 -3.38
N GLU A 138 2.85 -29.05 -4.22
CA GLU A 138 2.99 -28.68 -5.63
C GLU A 138 3.31 -27.18 -5.76
N PHE A 139 2.59 -26.33 -5.02
CA PHE A 139 2.87 -24.89 -5.02
C PHE A 139 4.19 -24.56 -4.35
N ALA A 140 4.47 -25.16 -3.19
CA ALA A 140 5.72 -24.94 -2.45
C ALA A 140 6.95 -25.26 -3.30
N ALA A 141 6.91 -26.30 -4.14
CA ALA A 141 8.00 -26.62 -5.05
C ALA A 141 8.25 -25.51 -6.09
N VAL A 142 7.20 -24.93 -6.67
CA VAL A 142 7.31 -23.83 -7.64
C VAL A 142 7.77 -22.55 -6.93
N ALA A 143 7.19 -22.25 -5.77
CA ALA A 143 7.57 -21.09 -4.96
C ALA A 143 9.03 -21.16 -4.51
N ALA A 144 9.51 -22.30 -4.04
CA ALA A 144 10.92 -22.50 -3.65
C ALA A 144 11.88 -22.33 -4.84
N LYS A 145 11.53 -22.88 -6.01
CA LYS A 145 12.32 -22.68 -7.25
C LYS A 145 12.38 -21.21 -7.64
N ALA A 146 11.31 -20.46 -7.42
CA ALA A 146 11.23 -19.02 -7.66
C ALA A 146 11.92 -18.17 -6.58
N GLY A 147 12.31 -18.74 -5.45
CA GLY A 147 12.77 -18.01 -4.27
C GLY A 147 11.67 -17.17 -3.62
N MET A 148 10.40 -17.56 -3.80
CA MET A 148 9.23 -16.80 -3.38
C MET A 148 8.74 -17.26 -2.00
N THR A 149 8.47 -16.30 -1.13
CA THR A 149 7.79 -16.47 0.15
C THR A 149 6.63 -15.51 0.26
N VAL A 150 5.69 -15.77 1.17
CA VAL A 150 4.58 -14.88 1.45
C VAL A 150 4.57 -14.48 2.92
N ASN A 151 4.19 -13.25 3.18
CA ASN A 151 3.93 -12.71 4.51
C ASN A 151 2.47 -12.24 4.55
N LEU A 152 1.79 -12.62 5.62
CA LEU A 152 0.39 -12.25 5.82
C LEU A 152 0.25 -10.74 5.95
N GLY A 153 -0.80 -10.20 5.35
CA GLY A 153 -1.08 -8.79 5.34
C GLY A 153 -2.47 -8.47 5.87
N HIS A 154 -3.08 -7.41 5.37
CA HIS A 154 -4.42 -7.01 5.80
C HIS A 154 -5.47 -7.44 4.77
N SER A 155 -6.49 -8.21 5.23
CA SER A 155 -7.57 -8.70 4.37
C SER A 155 -7.01 -9.47 3.15
N PHE A 156 -7.36 -9.09 1.95
CA PHE A 156 -6.94 -9.73 0.69
C PHE A 156 -5.51 -9.37 0.24
N ARG A 157 -4.80 -8.48 0.95
CA ARG A 157 -3.47 -7.96 0.57
C ARG A 157 -2.39 -8.59 1.40
N HIS A 158 -1.60 -9.43 0.77
CA HIS A 158 -0.39 -10.01 1.36
C HIS A 158 0.84 -9.40 0.72
N ILE A 159 2.01 -9.63 1.31
CA ILE A 159 3.31 -9.25 0.76
C ILE A 159 4.08 -10.50 0.36
N ALA A 160 4.33 -10.65 -0.92
CA ALA A 160 5.25 -11.68 -1.41
C ALA A 160 6.67 -11.12 -1.50
N VAL A 161 7.65 -11.91 -1.11
CA VAL A 161 9.07 -11.56 -1.20
C VAL A 161 9.77 -12.62 -2.04
N GLN A 162 10.48 -12.15 -3.07
CA GLN A 162 11.30 -13.00 -3.94
C GLN A 162 12.77 -12.67 -3.72
N SER A 163 13.56 -13.70 -3.37
CA SER A 163 14.99 -13.54 -3.14
C SER A 163 15.75 -13.40 -4.45
N GLN A 164 16.65 -12.40 -4.51
CA GLN A 164 17.61 -12.22 -5.61
C GLN A 164 16.97 -12.20 -7.00
N ALA A 165 15.84 -11.52 -7.16
CA ALA A 165 15.11 -11.43 -8.40
C ALA A 165 15.55 -10.24 -9.27
N ASP A 166 15.69 -10.46 -10.58
CA ASP A 166 15.88 -9.39 -11.55
C ASP A 166 14.51 -8.98 -12.13
N ILE A 167 14.10 -7.77 -11.81
CA ILE A 167 12.84 -7.18 -12.29
C ILE A 167 13.04 -6.03 -13.26
N LYS A 168 14.27 -5.87 -13.80
CA LYS A 168 14.54 -4.79 -14.74
C LYS A 168 13.64 -4.89 -15.98
N GLY A 169 12.83 -3.87 -16.19
CA GLY A 169 11.89 -3.78 -17.30
C GLY A 169 10.61 -4.60 -17.11
N ILE A 170 10.37 -5.15 -15.91
CA ILE A 170 9.10 -5.83 -15.62
C ILE A 170 7.94 -4.85 -15.72
N SER A 171 6.79 -5.36 -16.17
CA SER A 171 5.52 -4.64 -16.18
C SER A 171 4.48 -5.49 -15.46
N LEU A 172 3.97 -4.95 -14.36
CA LEU A 172 2.90 -5.56 -13.55
C LEU A 172 1.72 -4.59 -13.50
N ILE A 173 0.54 -5.10 -13.82
CA ILE A 173 -0.67 -4.27 -13.96
C ILE A 173 -1.51 -4.39 -12.68
N PRO A 174 -1.98 -3.26 -12.09
CA PRO A 174 -2.87 -3.26 -10.94
C PRO A 174 -4.20 -3.93 -11.25
N PRO A 175 -4.69 -4.89 -10.45
CA PRO A 175 -5.88 -5.66 -10.78
C PRO A 175 -7.19 -4.89 -10.63
N HIS A 176 -7.21 -3.79 -9.85
CA HIS A 176 -8.43 -3.05 -9.53
C HIS A 176 -8.91 -2.15 -10.68
N ASP A 177 -8.05 -1.83 -11.64
CA ASP A 177 -8.38 -0.96 -12.77
C ASP A 177 -9.02 -1.74 -13.95
N HIS A 178 -9.01 -3.08 -13.89
CA HIS A 178 -9.34 -3.96 -15.02
C HIS A 178 -10.42 -5.00 -14.73
N LEU A 179 -11.35 -4.70 -13.82
CA LEU A 179 -12.43 -5.62 -13.46
C LEU A 179 -13.31 -5.94 -14.67
N GLY A 180 -13.60 -7.24 -14.88
CA GLY A 180 -14.37 -7.74 -16.02
C GLY A 180 -13.57 -7.97 -17.30
N GLU A 181 -12.30 -7.58 -17.34
CA GLU A 181 -11.43 -7.79 -18.50
C GLU A 181 -10.76 -9.18 -18.49
N LYS A 182 -10.36 -9.66 -19.68
CA LYS A 182 -9.53 -10.86 -19.81
C LYS A 182 -8.16 -10.61 -19.22
N ILE A 183 -7.63 -11.59 -18.47
CA ILE A 183 -6.36 -11.43 -17.78
C ILE A 183 -5.12 -11.59 -18.69
N GLY A 184 -5.23 -12.23 -19.84
CA GLY A 184 -4.10 -12.47 -20.73
C GLY A 184 -3.25 -11.22 -21.01
N PRO A 185 -3.84 -10.08 -21.44
CA PRO A 185 -3.11 -8.83 -21.65
C PRO A 185 -2.56 -8.18 -20.37
N LEU A 186 -3.07 -8.59 -19.21
CA LEU A 186 -2.75 -8.00 -17.89
C LEU A 186 -1.67 -8.79 -17.14
N LEU A 187 -1.29 -9.95 -17.64
CA LEU A 187 -0.29 -10.81 -17.00
C LEU A 187 1.10 -10.16 -17.01
N PRO A 188 1.97 -10.53 -16.06
CA PRO A 188 3.33 -10.03 -15.98
C PRO A 188 4.10 -10.15 -17.32
N THR A 189 4.80 -9.09 -17.73
CA THR A 189 5.61 -9.04 -18.95
C THR A 189 6.93 -8.30 -18.73
N GLY A 190 7.77 -8.20 -19.77
CA GLY A 190 8.91 -7.29 -19.83
C GLY A 190 10.27 -7.89 -19.48
N CYS A 191 10.34 -8.93 -18.68
CA CYS A 191 11.59 -9.61 -18.37
C CYS A 191 11.37 -11.11 -18.09
N LYS A 192 12.47 -11.88 -17.95
CA LYS A 192 12.40 -13.33 -17.68
C LYS A 192 11.67 -13.65 -16.38
N ASN A 193 11.77 -12.81 -15.37
CA ASN A 193 11.07 -13.04 -14.08
C ASN A 193 9.55 -12.97 -14.21
N ALA A 194 9.03 -12.29 -15.23
CA ALA A 194 7.61 -12.27 -15.54
C ALA A 194 7.06 -13.69 -15.83
N ASP A 195 7.84 -14.57 -16.46
CA ASP A 195 7.46 -15.95 -16.71
C ASP A 195 7.32 -16.73 -15.39
N THR A 196 8.25 -16.49 -14.45
CA THR A 196 8.20 -17.08 -13.11
C THR A 196 6.95 -16.66 -12.34
N LEU A 197 6.59 -15.37 -12.39
CA LEU A 197 5.37 -14.88 -11.74
C LEU A 197 4.11 -15.47 -12.39
N ARG A 198 4.09 -15.59 -13.72
CA ARG A 198 2.97 -16.26 -14.43
C ARG A 198 2.85 -17.72 -14.04
N GLU A 199 3.98 -18.46 -13.96
CA GLU A 199 3.98 -19.87 -13.51
C GLU A 199 3.33 -20.01 -12.12
N LEU A 200 3.66 -19.11 -11.19
CA LEU A 200 3.06 -19.07 -9.85
C LEU A 200 1.56 -18.73 -9.89
N MET A 201 1.14 -17.75 -10.70
CA MET A 201 -0.27 -17.36 -10.81
C MET A 201 -1.13 -18.48 -11.41
N VAL A 202 -0.64 -19.15 -12.44
CA VAL A 202 -1.32 -20.31 -13.06
C VAL A 202 -1.45 -21.44 -12.04
N LYS A 203 -0.33 -21.83 -11.39
CA LYS A 203 -0.35 -22.92 -10.40
C LYS A 203 -1.26 -22.61 -9.22
N ALA A 204 -1.27 -21.36 -8.74
CA ALA A 204 -2.19 -20.92 -7.68
C ALA A 204 -3.66 -21.09 -8.11
N ASN A 205 -4.02 -20.66 -9.32
CA ASN A 205 -5.40 -20.82 -9.81
C ASN A 205 -5.81 -22.30 -9.91
N GLU A 206 -4.94 -23.16 -10.44
CA GLU A 206 -5.20 -24.61 -10.53
C GLU A 206 -5.50 -25.24 -9.16
N LEU A 207 -4.76 -24.87 -8.13
CA LEU A 207 -4.93 -25.42 -6.78
C LEU A 207 -6.12 -24.79 -6.06
N LEU A 208 -6.27 -23.46 -6.14
CA LEU A 208 -7.31 -22.71 -5.44
C LEU A 208 -8.72 -22.99 -6.02
N GLU A 209 -8.85 -23.33 -7.30
CA GLU A 209 -10.12 -23.80 -7.88
C GLU A 209 -10.62 -25.11 -7.21
N ARG A 210 -9.71 -25.88 -6.63
CA ARG A 210 -10.02 -27.16 -5.94
C ARG A 210 -10.06 -27.03 -4.43
N SER A 211 -9.80 -25.82 -3.88
CA SER A 211 -9.76 -25.58 -2.44
C SER A 211 -11.12 -25.80 -1.79
N PRO A 212 -11.21 -26.60 -0.72
CA PRO A 212 -12.45 -26.79 0.04
C PRO A 212 -12.95 -25.50 0.70
N ILE A 213 -12.04 -24.58 1.03
CA ILE A 213 -12.38 -23.27 1.60
C ILE A 213 -13.11 -22.44 0.54
N ASN A 214 -12.60 -22.40 -0.70
CA ASN A 214 -13.26 -21.72 -1.81
C ASN A 214 -14.62 -22.36 -2.16
N ALA A 215 -14.73 -23.68 -2.13
CA ALA A 215 -16.02 -24.38 -2.32
C ALA A 215 -17.04 -23.94 -1.26
N LYS A 216 -16.62 -23.77 -0.01
CA LYS A 216 -17.48 -23.27 1.06
C LYS A 216 -17.87 -21.81 0.84
N LEU A 217 -16.92 -20.93 0.46
CA LEU A 217 -17.23 -19.53 0.13
C LEU A 217 -18.32 -19.44 -0.94
N VAL A 218 -18.19 -20.23 -2.02
CA VAL A 218 -19.19 -20.27 -3.10
C VAL A 218 -20.55 -20.79 -2.60
N ALA A 219 -20.56 -21.84 -1.77
CA ALA A 219 -21.80 -22.37 -1.18
C ALA A 219 -22.49 -21.33 -0.27
N ASP A 220 -21.72 -20.48 0.39
CA ASP A 220 -22.19 -19.36 1.23
C ASP A 220 -22.58 -18.11 0.41
N GLY A 221 -22.57 -18.20 -0.94
CA GLY A 221 -22.90 -17.07 -1.84
C GLY A 221 -21.83 -15.98 -1.90
N LYS A 222 -20.61 -16.28 -1.47
CA LYS A 222 -19.46 -15.37 -1.51
C LYS A 222 -18.57 -15.62 -2.74
N MET A 223 -17.77 -14.64 -3.10
CA MET A 223 -16.76 -14.81 -4.14
C MET A 223 -15.61 -15.70 -3.66
N PRO A 224 -15.12 -16.66 -4.46
CA PRO A 224 -13.93 -17.43 -4.13
C PRO A 224 -12.66 -16.58 -4.27
N ALA A 225 -11.65 -16.89 -3.48
CA ALA A 225 -10.29 -16.38 -3.65
C ALA A 225 -9.47 -17.40 -4.46
N ASN A 226 -9.79 -17.53 -5.75
CA ASN A 226 -9.26 -18.60 -6.62
C ASN A 226 -8.02 -18.17 -7.43
N GLY A 227 -7.40 -17.06 -7.08
CA GLY A 227 -6.16 -16.61 -7.71
C GLY A 227 -5.35 -15.69 -6.81
N ILE A 228 -4.06 -15.58 -7.13
CA ILE A 228 -3.15 -14.58 -6.56
C ILE A 228 -2.74 -13.62 -7.67
N TRP A 229 -2.46 -12.35 -7.30
CA TRP A 229 -2.08 -11.32 -8.26
C TRP A 229 -0.91 -10.50 -7.74
N PHE A 230 0.22 -10.55 -8.45
CA PHE A 230 1.42 -9.77 -8.10
C PHE A 230 1.41 -8.42 -8.79
N TRP A 231 1.71 -7.35 -8.04
CA TRP A 231 1.80 -5.98 -8.55
C TRP A 231 2.51 -5.06 -7.55
N ALA A 232 2.71 -3.79 -7.91
CA ALA A 232 3.35 -2.76 -7.08
C ALA A 232 4.74 -3.18 -6.56
N GLU A 233 5.49 -3.85 -7.39
CA GLU A 233 6.82 -4.38 -7.11
C GLU A 233 7.83 -3.30 -6.73
N GLY A 234 8.87 -3.71 -6.03
CA GLY A 234 10.02 -2.88 -5.75
C GLY A 234 11.14 -3.66 -5.07
N THR A 235 12.35 -3.15 -5.19
CA THR A 235 13.54 -3.73 -4.57
C THR A 235 13.72 -3.20 -3.14
N ALA A 236 14.56 -3.88 -2.36
CA ALA A 236 14.94 -3.42 -1.03
C ALA A 236 15.42 -1.96 -1.09
N VAL A 237 14.81 -1.11 -0.27
CA VAL A 237 15.14 0.31 -0.16
C VAL A 237 15.85 0.60 1.15
N LYS A 238 16.87 1.47 1.10
CA LYS A 238 17.53 2.01 2.28
C LYS A 238 17.40 3.52 2.26
N LEU A 239 16.56 4.05 3.13
CA LEU A 239 16.40 5.49 3.30
C LEU A 239 17.48 6.06 4.22
N PRO A 240 17.84 7.35 4.07
CA PRO A 240 18.70 8.04 5.02
C PRO A 240 18.08 8.05 6.42
N ASP A 241 18.87 7.75 7.43
CA ASP A 241 18.42 7.84 8.83
C ASP A 241 18.11 9.28 9.20
N PHE A 242 16.92 9.53 9.74
CA PHE A 242 16.39 10.85 10.01
C PHE A 242 17.22 11.60 11.06
N VAL A 243 17.58 10.90 12.15
CA VAL A 243 18.35 11.51 13.24
C VAL A 243 19.74 11.92 12.76
N SER A 244 20.40 11.02 12.02
CA SER A 244 21.73 11.30 11.47
C SER A 244 21.74 12.49 10.51
N LYS A 245 20.67 12.65 9.73
CA LYS A 245 20.55 13.71 8.72
C LYS A 245 20.14 15.06 9.32
N ASN A 246 19.20 15.07 10.26
CA ASN A 246 18.55 16.29 10.74
C ASN A 246 18.98 16.69 12.16
N HIS A 247 19.67 15.82 12.89
CA HIS A 247 20.07 16.00 14.30
C HIS A 247 18.88 16.23 15.26
N HIS A 248 17.72 15.68 14.92
CA HIS A 248 16.48 15.74 15.69
C HIS A 248 15.87 14.36 15.82
N THR A 249 15.33 14.05 16.98
CA THR A 249 14.54 12.82 17.21
C THR A 249 13.08 13.07 16.83
N GLY A 250 12.34 12.00 16.52
CA GLY A 250 10.93 12.17 16.18
C GLY A 250 10.16 10.87 16.08
N ALA A 251 8.83 11.00 16.02
CA ALA A 251 7.93 9.90 15.76
C ALA A 251 6.74 10.34 14.89
N VAL A 252 6.08 9.35 14.30
CA VAL A 252 4.95 9.50 13.37
C VAL A 252 3.69 8.96 14.02
N VAL A 253 2.63 9.77 14.03
CA VAL A 253 1.27 9.36 14.39
C VAL A 253 0.48 9.12 13.13
N SER A 254 0.13 7.89 12.86
CA SER A 254 -0.65 7.52 11.67
C SER A 254 -1.37 6.18 11.88
N ALA A 255 -2.46 5.94 11.16
CA ALA A 255 -3.08 4.63 11.02
C ALA A 255 -2.73 3.98 9.67
N VAL A 256 -1.98 4.68 8.81
CA VAL A 256 -1.72 4.27 7.43
C VAL A 256 -0.43 3.47 7.36
N PRO A 257 -0.47 2.20 6.89
CA PRO A 257 0.72 1.35 6.82
C PRO A 257 1.88 1.97 6.02
N LEU A 258 1.58 2.71 4.96
CA LEU A 258 2.60 3.37 4.14
C LEU A 258 3.43 4.38 4.96
N CYS A 259 2.78 5.20 5.79
CA CYS A 259 3.46 6.13 6.69
C CYS A 259 4.35 5.39 7.69
N HIS A 260 3.85 4.27 8.23
CA HIS A 260 4.61 3.42 9.14
C HIS A 260 5.86 2.85 8.46
N GLY A 261 5.73 2.38 7.22
CA GLY A 261 6.86 1.83 6.47
C GLY A 261 7.96 2.85 6.23
N ILE A 262 7.60 4.04 5.78
CA ILE A 262 8.58 5.12 5.56
C ILE A 262 9.21 5.53 6.89
N ALA A 263 8.41 5.70 7.96
CA ALA A 263 8.91 6.02 9.30
C ALA A 263 9.92 4.98 9.80
N ALA A 264 9.60 3.69 9.68
CA ALA A 264 10.51 2.60 10.04
C ALA A 264 11.83 2.65 9.27
N LEU A 265 11.75 2.91 7.95
CA LEU A 265 12.94 2.96 7.09
C LEU A 265 13.84 4.16 7.36
N VAL A 266 13.29 5.28 7.83
CA VAL A 266 14.08 6.46 8.23
C VAL A 266 14.45 6.48 9.71
N GLY A 267 14.10 5.45 10.48
CA GLY A 267 14.43 5.32 11.90
C GLY A 267 13.60 6.20 12.84
N LEU A 268 12.40 6.66 12.42
CA LEU A 268 11.46 7.36 13.29
C LEU A 268 10.59 6.39 14.09
N GLY A 269 10.17 6.81 15.29
CA GLY A 269 9.17 6.10 16.08
C GLY A 269 7.80 6.06 15.36
N ILE A 270 6.96 5.08 15.71
CA ILE A 270 5.63 4.90 15.11
C ILE A 270 4.62 4.76 16.23
N VAL A 271 3.54 5.55 16.18
CA VAL A 271 2.42 5.51 17.11
C VAL A 271 1.12 5.43 16.32
N CYS A 272 0.32 4.39 16.61
CA CYS A 272 -1.04 4.24 16.11
C CYS A 272 -1.98 4.22 17.33
N PRO A 273 -2.56 5.36 17.72
CA PRO A 273 -3.39 5.44 18.90
C PRO A 273 -4.73 4.73 18.71
N GLU A 274 -5.37 4.38 19.82
CA GLU A 274 -6.68 3.72 19.80
C GLU A 274 -7.72 4.55 19.02
N GLY A 275 -8.49 3.90 18.17
CA GLY A 275 -9.48 4.54 17.30
C GLY A 275 -8.91 5.33 16.13
N ALA A 276 -7.60 5.31 15.92
CA ALA A 276 -7.03 5.86 14.71
C ALA A 276 -7.32 4.94 13.53
N THR A 277 -7.95 5.49 12.48
CA THR A 277 -8.20 4.87 11.19
C THR A 277 -7.65 5.75 10.08
N GLY A 278 -7.57 5.23 8.85
CA GLY A 278 -7.27 6.03 7.65
C GLY A 278 -8.52 6.70 7.07
N GLU A 279 -9.67 6.53 7.71
CA GLU A 279 -10.99 6.94 7.21
C GLU A 279 -11.50 8.18 7.95
N ILE A 280 -12.66 8.70 7.51
CA ILE A 280 -13.28 9.92 8.08
C ILE A 280 -13.75 9.77 9.54
N ASP A 281 -13.92 8.54 9.99
CA ASP A 281 -14.32 8.19 11.36
C ASP A 281 -13.16 8.05 12.34
N THR A 282 -11.94 8.42 11.91
CA THR A 282 -10.74 8.38 12.76
C THR A 282 -10.90 9.21 14.03
N ASN A 283 -10.31 8.74 15.12
CA ASN A 283 -10.29 9.50 16.37
C ASN A 283 -9.20 10.57 16.32
N TYR A 284 -9.58 11.79 15.92
CA TYR A 284 -8.67 12.93 15.81
C TYR A 284 -8.10 13.37 17.15
N GLU A 285 -8.87 13.27 18.22
CA GLU A 285 -8.46 13.66 19.57
C GLU A 285 -7.32 12.76 20.06
N ASN A 286 -7.47 11.44 19.93
CA ASN A 286 -6.42 10.49 20.30
C ASN A 286 -5.17 10.65 19.44
N LYS A 287 -5.31 10.92 18.13
CA LYS A 287 -4.18 11.25 17.27
C LYS A 287 -3.45 12.52 17.74
N MET A 288 -4.21 13.55 18.10
CA MET A 288 -3.59 14.81 18.55
C MET A 288 -2.94 14.65 19.94
N GLN A 289 -3.58 13.91 20.86
CA GLN A 289 -2.98 13.63 22.16
C GLN A 289 -1.66 12.87 22.00
N ALA A 290 -1.64 11.80 21.19
CA ALA A 290 -0.41 11.07 20.89
C ALA A 290 0.69 11.97 20.26
N THR A 291 0.29 12.96 19.45
CA THR A 291 1.21 13.96 18.87
C THR A 291 1.88 14.80 19.96
N LEU A 292 1.13 15.20 20.98
CA LEU A 292 1.67 15.98 22.10
C LEU A 292 2.55 15.11 23.02
N ASP A 293 2.12 13.88 23.31
CA ASP A 293 2.87 12.94 24.15
C ASP A 293 4.25 12.63 23.57
N ILE A 294 4.32 12.43 22.24
CA ILE A 294 5.60 12.23 21.53
C ILE A 294 6.59 13.37 21.79
N LEU A 295 6.10 14.60 21.86
CA LEU A 295 6.95 15.77 22.04
C LEU A 295 7.54 15.89 23.46
N GLU A 296 7.13 15.08 24.42
CA GLU A 296 7.79 15.06 25.73
C GLU A 296 9.24 14.58 25.57
N ASP A 297 9.47 13.53 24.79
CA ASP A 297 10.77 12.87 24.61
C ASP A 297 11.45 13.14 23.25
N ASN A 298 10.71 13.68 22.27
CA ASN A 298 11.20 13.89 20.90
C ASN A 298 11.14 15.37 20.48
N ASP A 299 11.95 15.72 19.50
CA ASP A 299 11.97 17.07 18.91
C ASP A 299 10.85 17.28 17.89
N LEU A 300 10.46 16.22 17.15
CA LEU A 300 9.47 16.24 16.09
C LEU A 300 8.35 15.24 16.35
N SER A 301 7.12 15.69 16.19
CA SER A 301 5.96 14.83 15.99
C SER A 301 5.36 15.09 14.60
N LEU A 302 5.26 14.04 13.77
CA LEU A 302 4.60 14.08 12.49
C LEU A 302 3.24 13.38 12.61
N ILE A 303 2.16 14.11 12.34
CA ILE A 303 0.80 13.55 12.36
C ILE A 303 0.22 13.50 10.94
N HIS A 304 -0.18 12.31 10.51
CA HIS A 304 -0.96 12.08 9.30
C HIS A 304 -2.45 12.02 9.68
N ILE A 305 -3.22 13.01 9.23
CA ILE A 305 -4.58 13.20 9.71
C ILE A 305 -5.56 12.25 9.02
N SER A 306 -5.56 12.21 7.69
CA SER A 306 -6.55 11.44 6.91
C SER A 306 -5.97 10.97 5.58
N GLU A 307 -6.54 9.92 5.03
CA GLU A 307 -6.37 9.55 3.63
C GLU A 307 -7.35 10.32 2.75
N PRO A 308 -7.01 10.58 1.47
CA PRO A 308 -7.94 11.23 0.56
C PRO A 308 -9.16 10.34 0.30
N THR A 309 -10.33 10.79 0.74
CA THR A 309 -11.62 10.19 0.38
C THR A 309 -12.15 10.89 -0.85
N ARG A 310 -11.76 10.45 -2.04
CA ARG A 310 -12.27 11.01 -3.29
C ARG A 310 -13.52 10.29 -3.77
N ARG A 311 -14.53 11.05 -4.18
CA ARG A 311 -15.72 10.53 -4.90
C ARG A 311 -15.40 10.15 -6.35
N THR A 312 -14.28 10.59 -6.90
CA THR A 312 -13.84 10.24 -8.26
C THR A 312 -12.45 9.63 -8.22
N PRO A 313 -12.24 8.44 -8.81
CA PRO A 313 -10.90 7.93 -9.07
C PRO A 313 -10.24 8.83 -10.13
N ASN A 314 -8.98 9.15 -9.95
CA ASN A 314 -8.09 9.83 -10.88
C ASN A 314 -8.18 11.36 -10.98
N SER A 315 -7.55 12.02 -10.03
CA SER A 315 -6.85 13.27 -10.28
C SER A 315 -5.73 13.43 -9.24
N TYR A 316 -4.60 12.86 -9.54
CA TYR A 316 -3.31 13.25 -8.98
C TYR A 316 -2.56 14.05 -10.03
#